data_f1d1e99bb9455f1d54cbffd4d72ea41d
#
_entry.id   f1d1e99bb9455f1d54cbffd4d72ea41d
#
_cell.length_a   1.000
_cell.length_b   1.000
_cell.length_c   1.000
_cell.angle_alpha   90.00
_cell.angle_beta   90.00
_cell.angle_gamma   90.00
#
_symmetry.space_group_name_H-M   'P 1'
#
loop_
_entity.id
_entity.type
_entity.pdbx_description
1 polymer ?
#
loop_
_entity_poly.entity_id
_entity_poly.type
_entity_poly.pdbx_seq_one_letter_code
_entity_poly.pdbx_strand_id
1 'polypeptide(L)'
;MDAKIERNREIYEARIKGASFKELALKYGITDNCVRTIFMREERKEKLKDTRYYQILTSLTDNEEMITRTVHVLERNELDSNEALLNVTKKELQRCRNCGDVMIDLILKIADVIRREENG
;
A
#
# COMPACT_ATOMS: atom_id res chain seq x y z
N MET A 1 5.52 20.05 -4.68
CA MET A 1 4.65 18.90 -4.97
C MET A 1 4.87 18.40 -6.39
N ASP A 2 4.95 17.11 -6.57
CA ASP A 2 5.25 16.53 -7.88
C ASP A 2 4.01 16.57 -8.79
N ALA A 3 4.14 17.20 -9.96
CA ALA A 3 3.07 17.30 -10.96
C ALA A 3 2.56 15.92 -11.40
N LYS A 4 3.43 14.91 -11.38
CA LYS A 4 3.05 13.53 -11.73
C LYS A 4 2.09 12.93 -10.70
N ILE A 5 2.24 13.25 -9.43
CA ILE A 5 1.36 12.76 -8.37
C ILE A 5 -0.04 13.32 -8.55
N GLU A 6 -0.15 14.62 -8.81
CA GLU A 6 -1.44 15.27 -9.08
C GLU A 6 -2.10 14.73 -10.34
N ARG A 7 -1.32 14.56 -11.42
CA ARG A 7 -1.81 13.98 -12.68
C ARG A 7 -2.37 12.58 -12.47
N ASN A 8 -1.64 11.74 -11.73
CA ASN A 8 -2.04 10.35 -11.50
C ASN A 8 -3.36 10.30 -10.72
N ARG A 9 -3.52 11.16 -9.74
CA ARG A 9 -4.76 11.23 -8.96
C ARG A 9 -5.93 11.71 -9.81
N GLU A 10 -5.70 12.72 -10.64
CA GLU A 10 -6.73 13.23 -11.56
C GLU A 10 -7.19 12.15 -12.54
N ILE A 11 -6.25 11.36 -13.07
CA ILE A 11 -6.55 10.24 -13.97
C ILE A 11 -7.44 9.23 -13.26
N TYR A 12 -7.11 8.86 -12.04
CA TYR A 12 -7.90 7.91 -11.25
C TYR A 12 -9.31 8.44 -11.02
N GLU A 13 -9.44 9.65 -10.55
CA GLU A 13 -10.73 10.28 -10.26
C GLU A 13 -11.60 10.42 -11.52
N ALA A 14 -10.99 10.84 -12.63
CA ALA A 14 -11.71 10.98 -13.90
C ALA A 14 -12.23 9.64 -14.40
N ARG A 15 -11.42 8.58 -14.27
CA ARG A 15 -11.83 7.22 -14.66
C ARG A 15 -13.00 6.71 -13.83
N ILE A 16 -12.97 6.96 -12.55
CA ILE A 16 -14.08 6.60 -11.63
C ILE A 16 -15.38 7.29 -12.08
N LYS A 17 -15.28 8.52 -12.56
CA LYS A 17 -16.43 9.30 -13.04
C LYS A 17 -16.92 8.89 -14.43
N GLY A 18 -16.21 7.98 -15.10
CA GLY A 18 -16.62 7.41 -16.39
C GLY A 18 -15.77 7.75 -17.59
N ALA A 19 -14.67 8.49 -17.43
CA ALA A 19 -13.76 8.80 -18.54
C ALA A 19 -13.08 7.52 -19.05
N SER A 20 -12.93 7.40 -20.37
CA SER A 20 -12.25 6.25 -20.94
C SER A 20 -10.72 6.40 -20.85
N PHE A 21 -10.01 5.27 -20.90
CA PHE A 21 -8.54 5.29 -20.94
C PHE A 21 -8.03 6.08 -22.13
N LYS A 22 -8.70 5.95 -23.29
CA LYS A 22 -8.33 6.64 -24.51
C LYS A 22 -8.46 8.16 -24.36
N GLU A 23 -9.55 8.63 -23.78
CA GLU A 23 -9.76 10.05 -23.53
C GLU A 23 -8.68 10.62 -22.62
N LEU A 24 -8.34 9.90 -21.57
CA LEU A 24 -7.30 10.33 -20.62
C LEU A 24 -5.92 10.30 -21.26
N ALA A 25 -5.64 9.32 -22.09
CA ALA A 25 -4.38 9.24 -22.84
C ALA A 25 -4.19 10.46 -23.72
N LEU A 26 -5.24 10.85 -24.45
CA LEU A 26 -5.20 12.02 -25.31
C LEU A 26 -5.05 13.31 -24.51
N LYS A 27 -5.76 13.43 -23.40
CA LYS A 27 -5.73 14.61 -22.55
C LYS A 27 -4.33 14.87 -21.98
N TYR A 28 -3.65 13.82 -21.54
CA TYR A 28 -2.35 13.94 -20.87
C TYR A 28 -1.15 13.65 -21.77
N GLY A 29 -1.40 13.33 -23.05
CA GLY A 29 -0.31 13.07 -24.00
C GLY A 29 0.50 11.82 -23.71
N ILE A 30 -0.15 10.76 -23.21
CA ILE A 30 0.48 9.49 -22.85
C ILE A 30 -0.27 8.34 -23.53
N THR A 31 0.27 7.14 -23.45
CA THR A 31 -0.37 5.96 -24.07
C THR A 31 -1.51 5.41 -23.22
N ASP A 32 -2.43 4.67 -23.85
CA ASP A 32 -3.53 3.98 -23.17
C ASP A 32 -2.99 3.04 -22.09
N ASN A 33 -1.91 2.31 -22.38
CA ASN A 33 -1.28 1.41 -21.43
C ASN A 33 -0.73 2.16 -20.22
N CYS A 34 -0.18 3.35 -20.43
CA CYS A 34 0.32 4.19 -19.36
C CYS A 34 -0.82 4.63 -18.44
N VAL A 35 -1.95 5.06 -19.02
CA VAL A 35 -3.14 5.46 -18.26
C VAL A 35 -3.65 4.27 -17.42
N ARG A 36 -3.73 3.10 -18.03
CA ARG A 36 -4.19 1.88 -17.36
C ARG A 36 -3.30 1.54 -16.17
N THR A 37 -1.99 1.59 -16.36
CA THR A 37 -1.01 1.33 -15.29
C THR A 37 -1.16 2.31 -14.14
N ILE A 38 -1.32 3.60 -14.47
CA ILE A 38 -1.53 4.66 -13.48
C ILE A 38 -2.81 4.40 -12.69
N PHE A 39 -3.91 4.09 -13.39
CA PHE A 39 -5.19 3.81 -12.75
C PHE A 39 -5.08 2.62 -11.79
N MET A 40 -4.47 1.54 -12.22
CA MET A 40 -4.31 0.34 -11.40
C MET A 40 -3.48 0.61 -10.14
N ARG A 41 -2.43 1.42 -10.26
CA ARG A 41 -1.61 1.83 -9.11
C ARG A 41 -2.41 2.66 -8.11
N GLU A 42 -3.17 3.62 -8.60
CA GLU A 42 -3.99 4.48 -7.75
C GLU A 42 -5.11 3.70 -7.08
N GLU A 43 -5.74 2.77 -7.80
CA GLU A 43 -6.75 1.88 -7.25
C GLU A 43 -6.18 1.03 -6.12
N ARG A 44 -4.96 0.49 -6.32
CA ARG A 44 -4.28 -0.30 -5.30
C ARG A 44 -4.01 0.52 -4.04
N LYS A 45 -3.58 1.79 -4.21
CA LYS A 45 -3.36 2.70 -3.09
C LYS A 45 -4.65 2.98 -2.32
N GLU A 46 -5.76 3.17 -3.02
CA GLU A 46 -7.05 3.42 -2.38
C GLU A 46 -7.53 2.20 -1.59
N LYS A 47 -7.39 1.01 -2.16
CA LYS A 47 -7.73 -0.24 -1.47
C LYS A 47 -6.85 -0.47 -0.24
N LEU A 48 -5.57 -0.10 -0.34
CA LEU A 48 -4.62 -0.22 0.75
C LEU A 48 -5.05 0.60 1.96
N LYS A 49 -5.58 1.80 1.74
CA LYS A 49 -6.04 2.69 2.82
C LYS A 49 -7.17 2.08 3.64
N ASP A 50 -7.94 1.17 3.05
CA ASP A 50 -9.04 0.49 3.72
C ASP A 50 -8.58 -0.73 4.54
N THR A 51 -7.33 -1.14 4.40
CA THR A 51 -6.80 -2.27 5.16
C THR A 51 -6.42 -1.85 6.58
N ARG A 52 -6.71 -2.72 7.54
CA ARG A 52 -6.44 -2.41 8.94
C ARG A 52 -4.95 -2.30 9.24
N TYR A 53 -4.13 -3.19 8.64
CA TYR A 53 -2.69 -3.15 8.87
C TYR A 53 -2.07 -1.82 8.41
N TYR A 54 -2.55 -1.28 7.30
CA TYR A 54 -2.07 0.01 6.79
C TYR A 54 -2.46 1.16 7.74
N GLN A 55 -3.69 1.14 8.22
CA GLN A 55 -4.15 2.14 9.19
C GLN A 55 -3.31 2.13 10.45
N ILE A 56 -3.00 0.95 10.97
CA ILE A 56 -2.15 0.78 12.14
C ILE A 56 -0.73 1.27 11.85
N LEU A 57 -0.18 0.87 10.71
CA LEU A 57 1.17 1.26 10.29
C LEU A 57 1.32 2.79 10.23
N THR A 58 0.35 3.47 9.62
CA THR A 58 0.39 4.93 9.51
C THR A 58 0.19 5.63 10.86
N SER A 59 -0.41 4.97 11.83
CA SER A 59 -0.53 5.49 13.18
C SER A 59 0.76 5.34 13.99
N LEU A 60 1.58 4.34 13.65
CA LEU A 60 2.83 4.06 14.36
C LEU A 60 4.01 4.88 13.86
N THR A 61 3.98 5.28 12.61
CA THR A 61 5.05 6.07 12.00
C THR A 61 4.49 7.01 10.94
N ASP A 62 5.09 8.18 10.80
CA ASP A 62 4.76 9.15 9.74
C ASP A 62 5.83 9.17 8.64
N ASN A 63 6.84 8.30 8.74
CA ASN A 63 7.90 8.21 7.75
C ASN A 63 7.38 7.48 6.50
N GLU A 64 7.09 8.24 5.44
CA GLU A 64 6.52 7.71 4.20
C GLU A 64 7.39 6.64 3.55
N GLU A 65 8.70 6.81 3.60
CA GLU A 65 9.63 5.83 3.03
C GLU A 65 9.54 4.49 3.77
N MET A 66 9.50 4.54 5.09
CA MET A 66 9.36 3.35 5.92
C MET A 66 8.01 2.67 5.69
N ILE A 67 6.94 3.46 5.59
CA ILE A 67 5.59 2.94 5.29
C ILE A 67 5.61 2.19 3.96
N THR A 68 6.15 2.81 2.91
CA THR A 68 6.20 2.21 1.57
C THR A 68 7.01 0.91 1.57
N ARG A 69 8.17 0.92 2.20
CA ARG A 69 9.03 -0.27 2.29
C ARG A 69 8.35 -1.40 3.04
N THR A 70 7.70 -1.08 4.16
CA THR A 70 6.99 -2.07 4.97
C THR A 70 5.86 -2.70 4.19
N VAL A 71 5.07 -1.90 3.48
CA VAL A 71 3.97 -2.39 2.65
C VAL A 71 4.50 -3.35 1.58
N HIS A 72 5.58 -2.98 0.90
CA HIS A 72 6.18 -3.83 -0.14
C HIS A 72 6.67 -5.16 0.42
N VAL A 73 7.29 -5.15 1.60
CA VAL A 73 7.74 -6.39 2.26
C VAL A 73 6.55 -7.28 2.61
N LEU A 74 5.49 -6.71 3.15
CA LEU A 74 4.29 -7.45 3.53
C LEU A 74 3.61 -8.05 2.29
N GLU A 75 3.45 -7.27 1.22
CA GLU A 75 2.86 -7.76 -0.02
C GLU A 75 3.67 -8.88 -0.66
N ARG A 76 5.01 -8.71 -0.69
CA ARG A 76 5.91 -9.68 -1.29
C ARG A 76 5.90 -11.03 -0.58
N ASN A 77 5.69 -11.01 0.74
CA ASN A 77 5.71 -12.22 1.56
C ASN A 77 4.30 -12.72 1.92
N GLU A 78 3.28 -12.19 1.26
CA GLU A 78 1.88 -12.56 1.49
C GLU A 78 1.42 -12.35 2.94
N LEU A 79 1.97 -11.30 3.58
CA LEU A 79 1.64 -10.91 4.95
C LEU A 79 0.73 -9.66 4.99
N ASP A 80 0.10 -9.33 3.88
CA ASP A 80 -0.70 -8.11 3.71
C ASP A 80 -2.18 -8.30 4.08
N SER A 81 -2.45 -9.15 5.06
CA SER A 81 -3.80 -9.35 5.59
C SER A 81 -3.76 -9.50 7.11
N ASN A 82 -4.90 -9.24 7.76
CA ASN A 82 -5.01 -9.41 9.21
C ASN A 82 -4.72 -10.86 9.61
N GLU A 83 -5.27 -11.82 8.86
CA GLU A 83 -5.08 -13.24 9.14
C GLU A 83 -3.61 -13.65 9.10
N ALA A 84 -2.89 -13.19 8.08
CA ALA A 84 -1.48 -13.51 7.93
C ALA A 84 -0.66 -12.90 9.07
N LEU A 85 -0.98 -11.67 9.47
CA LEU A 85 -0.27 -10.96 10.55
C LEU A 85 -0.57 -11.51 11.94
N LEU A 86 -1.76 -12.10 12.15
CA LEU A 86 -2.10 -12.71 13.44
C LEU A 86 -1.11 -13.80 13.85
N ASN A 87 -0.59 -14.52 12.89
CA ASN A 87 0.27 -15.68 13.12
C ASN A 87 1.74 -15.43 12.81
N VAL A 88 2.11 -14.21 12.44
CA VAL A 88 3.49 -13.89 12.05
C VAL A 88 4.42 -13.96 13.27
N THR A 89 5.61 -14.51 13.07
CA THR A 89 6.65 -14.61 14.09
C THR A 89 7.88 -13.81 13.71
N LYS A 90 8.68 -13.46 14.70
CA LYS A 90 9.97 -12.78 14.48
C LYS A 90 10.87 -13.59 13.55
N LYS A 91 10.89 -14.92 13.70
CA LYS A 91 11.67 -15.82 12.86
C LYS A 91 11.29 -15.71 11.39
N GLU A 92 9.99 -15.67 11.09
CA GLU A 92 9.51 -15.51 9.72
C GLU A 92 9.97 -14.19 9.13
N LEU A 93 9.88 -13.11 9.91
CA LEU A 93 10.28 -11.77 9.46
C LEU A 93 11.79 -11.69 9.24
N GLN A 94 12.59 -12.39 10.04
CA GLN A 94 14.04 -12.44 9.87
C GLN A 94 14.45 -13.11 8.56
N ARG A 95 13.62 -13.98 8.00
CA ARG A 95 13.85 -14.65 6.72
C ARG A 95 13.47 -13.80 5.52
N CYS A 96 12.71 -12.75 5.74
CA CYS A 96 12.27 -11.88 4.66
C CYS A 96 13.41 -10.98 4.19
N ARG A 97 13.55 -10.83 2.88
CA ARG A 97 14.52 -9.92 2.29
C ARG A 97 14.13 -8.47 2.57
N ASN A 98 15.15 -7.65 2.79
CA ASN A 98 14.98 -6.20 3.01
C ASN A 98 14.16 -5.86 4.25
N CYS A 99 14.09 -6.79 5.20
CA CYS A 99 13.37 -6.59 6.45
C CYS A 99 14.39 -6.43 7.59
N GLY A 100 14.81 -5.20 7.84
CA GLY A 100 15.73 -4.88 8.93
C GLY A 100 15.07 -4.93 10.31
N ASP A 101 15.87 -4.83 11.36
CA ASP A 101 15.39 -4.90 12.75
C ASP A 101 14.29 -3.88 13.06
N VAL A 102 14.42 -2.67 12.56
CA VAL A 102 13.41 -1.61 12.77
C VAL A 102 12.09 -2.00 12.14
N MET A 103 12.14 -2.55 10.92
CA MET A 103 10.93 -2.97 10.21
C MET A 103 10.29 -4.19 10.87
N ILE A 104 11.10 -5.14 11.32
CA ILE A 104 10.61 -6.32 12.05
C ILE A 104 9.84 -5.88 13.30
N ASP A 105 10.42 -4.97 14.07
CA ASP A 105 9.79 -4.43 15.27
C ASP A 105 8.46 -3.74 14.94
N LEU A 106 8.44 -2.96 13.88
CA LEU A 106 7.26 -2.25 13.41
C LEU A 106 6.15 -3.24 13.00
N ILE A 107 6.49 -4.27 12.23
CA ILE A 107 5.52 -5.29 11.79
C ILE A 107 4.98 -6.07 13.00
N LEU A 108 5.82 -6.39 13.97
CA LEU A 108 5.39 -7.07 15.19
C LEU A 108 4.44 -6.22 16.01
N LYS A 109 4.63 -4.91 16.03
CA LYS A 109 3.71 -3.98 16.70
C LYS A 109 2.36 -3.95 15.99
N ILE A 110 2.35 -3.96 14.66
CA ILE A 110 1.12 -4.04 13.88
C ILE A 110 0.37 -5.33 14.21
N ALA A 111 1.07 -6.46 14.22
CA ALA A 111 0.49 -7.76 14.54
C ALA A 111 -0.09 -7.78 15.95
N ASP A 112 0.60 -7.17 16.89
CA ASP A 112 0.16 -7.10 18.28
C ASP A 112 -1.15 -6.31 18.42
N VAL A 113 -1.27 -5.18 17.74
CA VAL A 113 -2.49 -4.37 17.72
C VAL A 113 -3.65 -5.18 17.13
N ILE A 114 -3.42 -5.87 16.01
CA ILE A 114 -4.44 -6.70 15.36
C ILE A 114 -4.91 -7.81 16.31
N ARG A 115 -4.00 -8.46 17.00
CA ARG A 115 -4.34 -9.51 17.98
C ARG A 115 -5.21 -8.98 19.11
N ARG A 116 -4.89 -7.79 19.60
CA ARG A 116 -5.67 -7.15 20.67
C ARG A 116 -7.07 -6.81 20.21
N GLU A 117 -7.21 -6.33 18.98
CA GLU A 117 -8.52 -6.00 18.42
C GLU A 117 -9.38 -7.24 18.20
N GLU A 118 -8.75 -8.35 17.76
CA GLU A 118 -9.45 -9.63 17.56
C GLU A 118 -9.91 -10.27 18.88
N ASN A 119 -9.12 -10.11 19.94
CA ASN A 119 -9.40 -10.70 21.26
C ASN A 119 -10.18 -9.78 22.20
N GLY A 120 -10.30 -8.54 21.81
CA GLY A 120 -11.02 -7.55 22.59
C GLY A 120 -12.43 -7.38 22.13
#